data_12b5b7456c95fde16fa9b24e64645a40
#
_entry.id   12b5b7456c95fde16fa9b24e64645a40
#
_cell.length_a   1.000
_cell.length_b   1.000
_cell.length_c   1.000
_cell.angle_alpha   90.00
_cell.angle_beta   90.00
_cell.angle_gamma   90.00
#
_symmetry.space_group_name_H-M   'P 1'
#
loop_
_entity.id
_entity.type
_entity.pdbx_description
1 polymer ?
#
loop_
_entity_poly.entity_id
_entity_poly.type
_entity_poly.pdbx_seq_one_letter_code
_entity_poly.pdbx_strand_id
1 'polypeptide(L)'
;MSDPIELPRNHLRMNSKDEDNFFDHTPQGVLTTPADRPEGPLKVTGTATYADEDHPPGTAHGWFVRAPIARGWVTGLNTAELRAMPGVLAVIRDDRMIRYPAQGGQGSSPAQGPSEIAFVGQPIALVVAETLEQARDAAFAARPVLLDQSDRATLKVGPRDYSSPFFKQSVQGDLAAAMQEAAFTVDDHYLTPSMSHAAMEPHAATAWWDGDKLTVRGSY
;
A
#
# COMPACT_ATOMS: atom_id res chain seq x y z
N MET A 1 -29.01 12.10 -34.89
CA MET A 1 -28.73 10.69 -34.48
C MET A 1 -27.52 10.27 -35.29
N SER A 2 -26.37 10.24 -34.70
CA SER A 2 -25.15 9.74 -35.34
C SER A 2 -25.19 8.22 -35.28
N ASP A 3 -24.95 7.58 -36.41
CA ASP A 3 -24.87 6.11 -36.51
C ASP A 3 -23.83 5.57 -35.51
N PRO A 4 -24.10 4.42 -34.90
CA PRO A 4 -23.11 3.78 -34.02
C PRO A 4 -21.86 3.45 -34.84
N ILE A 5 -20.69 3.85 -34.34
CA ILE A 5 -19.40 3.49 -34.91
C ILE A 5 -19.29 1.96 -34.79
N GLU A 6 -19.47 1.23 -35.88
CA GLU A 6 -19.13 -0.19 -35.96
C GLU A 6 -17.62 -0.31 -35.92
N LEU A 7 -17.08 -0.72 -34.79
CA LEU A 7 -15.67 -1.12 -34.70
C LEU A 7 -15.50 -2.43 -35.50
N PRO A 8 -14.53 -2.48 -36.40
CA PRO A 8 -14.29 -3.71 -37.16
C PRO A 8 -13.99 -4.87 -36.20
N ARG A 9 -14.72 -5.97 -36.37
CA ARG A 9 -14.63 -7.18 -35.51
C ARG A 9 -13.23 -7.83 -35.49
N ASN A 10 -12.31 -7.36 -36.31
CA ASN A 10 -10.96 -7.88 -36.43
C ASN A 10 -10.03 -7.45 -35.28
N HIS A 11 -10.35 -6.38 -34.55
CA HIS A 11 -9.55 -5.93 -33.40
C HIS A 11 -9.61 -6.85 -32.18
N LEU A 12 -10.50 -7.83 -32.16
CA LEU A 12 -10.65 -8.77 -31.05
C LEU A 12 -10.09 -10.17 -31.36
N ARG A 13 -9.45 -10.38 -32.50
CA ARG A 13 -8.81 -11.65 -32.83
C ARG A 13 -7.38 -11.68 -32.30
N MET A 14 -7.23 -12.13 -31.08
CA MET A 14 -5.93 -12.28 -30.42
C MET A 14 -4.99 -13.28 -31.13
N ASN A 15 -5.49 -14.04 -32.09
CA ASN A 15 -4.76 -15.09 -32.84
C ASN A 15 -4.35 -14.68 -34.29
N SER A 16 -4.71 -13.48 -34.72
CA SER A 16 -4.25 -12.98 -36.01
C SER A 16 -3.11 -12.00 -35.77
N LYS A 17 -1.96 -12.26 -36.38
CA LYS A 17 -0.87 -11.31 -36.46
C LYS A 17 -1.42 -10.03 -37.13
N ASP A 18 -1.22 -8.87 -36.50
CA ASP A 18 -1.48 -7.58 -37.14
C ASP A 18 -0.63 -7.51 -38.42
N GLU A 19 -1.27 -7.36 -39.57
CA GLU A 19 -0.58 -7.47 -40.86
C GLU A 19 0.35 -6.27 -41.10
N ASP A 20 0.19 -5.16 -40.36
CA ASP A 20 1.02 -3.96 -40.58
C ASP A 20 1.06 -3.09 -39.32
N ASN A 21 1.92 -3.46 -38.39
CA ASN A 21 2.16 -2.62 -37.22
C ASN A 21 3.34 -1.68 -37.55
N PHE A 22 3.12 -0.38 -37.41
CA PHE A 22 4.15 0.65 -37.59
C PHE A 22 5.46 0.32 -36.82
N PHE A 23 5.33 -0.29 -35.63
CA PHE A 23 6.47 -0.67 -34.79
C PHE A 23 7.28 -1.86 -35.34
N ASP A 24 6.72 -2.70 -36.25
CA ASP A 24 7.44 -3.80 -36.83
C ASP A 24 8.44 -3.36 -37.92
N HIS A 25 8.23 -2.18 -38.50
CA HIS A 25 9.02 -1.64 -39.59
C HIS A 25 9.89 -0.43 -39.22
N THR A 26 9.69 0.12 -38.04
CA THR A 26 10.45 1.29 -37.55
C THR A 26 11.48 0.88 -36.51
N PRO A 27 12.79 1.07 -36.76
CA PRO A 27 13.79 0.84 -35.73
C PRO A 27 13.52 1.71 -34.47
N GLN A 28 13.10 1.07 -33.40
CA GLN A 28 12.73 1.78 -32.16
C GLN A 28 13.93 2.03 -31.24
N GLY A 29 15.15 1.64 -31.67
CA GLY A 29 16.35 1.80 -30.89
C GLY A 29 16.36 0.91 -29.62
N VAL A 30 15.52 1.24 -28.64
CA VAL A 30 15.41 0.50 -27.36
C VAL A 30 14.36 -0.62 -27.43
N LEU A 31 13.26 -0.39 -28.15
CA LEU A 31 12.21 -1.39 -28.36
C LEU A 31 12.71 -2.49 -29.29
N THR A 32 12.34 -3.74 -29.01
CA THR A 32 12.74 -4.94 -29.77
C THR A 32 14.21 -5.36 -29.57
N THR A 33 15.03 -4.59 -28.86
CA THR A 33 16.39 -4.98 -28.50
C THR A 33 16.38 -5.62 -27.13
N PRO A 34 16.90 -6.84 -26.92
CA PRO A 34 17.07 -7.39 -25.60
C PRO A 34 17.94 -6.45 -24.75
N ALA A 35 17.36 -5.86 -23.72
CA ALA A 35 18.10 -5.04 -22.79
C ALA A 35 18.14 -5.75 -21.44
N ASP A 36 19.32 -5.91 -20.89
CA ASP A 36 19.50 -6.42 -19.55
C ASP A 36 18.98 -5.39 -18.53
N ARG A 37 18.50 -5.87 -17.41
CA ARG A 37 18.10 -5.02 -16.31
C ARG A 37 19.30 -4.23 -15.81
N PRO A 38 19.27 -2.87 -15.82
CA PRO A 38 20.44 -2.06 -15.47
C PRO A 38 21.03 -2.36 -14.10
N GLU A 39 20.17 -2.57 -13.09
CA GLU A 39 20.59 -2.90 -11.73
C GLU A 39 20.75 -4.42 -11.47
N GLY A 40 20.57 -5.25 -12.48
CA GLY A 40 20.69 -6.71 -12.37
C GLY A 40 22.00 -7.18 -11.76
N PRO A 41 23.16 -6.71 -12.26
CA PRO A 41 24.46 -7.05 -11.69
C PRO A 41 24.60 -6.67 -10.22
N LEU A 42 24.11 -5.48 -9.82
CA LEU A 42 24.16 -5.03 -8.43
C LEU A 42 23.32 -5.94 -7.52
N LYS A 43 22.17 -6.39 -8.00
CA LYS A 43 21.28 -7.28 -7.22
C LYS A 43 21.88 -8.67 -7.00
N VAL A 44 22.45 -9.28 -8.04
CA VAL A 44 23.01 -10.63 -7.93
C VAL A 44 24.35 -10.66 -7.19
N THR A 45 25.05 -9.55 -7.09
CA THR A 45 26.31 -9.41 -6.32
C THR A 45 26.04 -8.92 -4.88
N GLY A 46 24.79 -8.59 -4.53
CA GLY A 46 24.43 -8.05 -3.20
C GLY A 46 24.93 -6.63 -2.95
N THR A 47 25.23 -5.87 -4.00
CA THR A 47 25.71 -4.47 -3.92
C THR A 47 24.65 -3.44 -4.27
N ALA A 48 23.45 -3.88 -4.63
CA ALA A 48 22.29 -2.98 -4.79
C ALA A 48 21.89 -2.43 -3.43
N THR A 49 21.74 -1.12 -3.32
CA THR A 49 21.30 -0.43 -2.10
C THR A 49 19.83 -0.06 -2.18
N TYR A 50 19.19 -0.01 -1.03
CA TYR A 50 17.83 0.48 -0.84
C TYR A 50 17.81 1.91 -0.28
N ALA A 51 16.65 2.55 -0.32
CA ALA A 51 16.50 3.94 0.12
C ALA A 51 16.88 4.17 1.59
N ASP A 52 16.70 3.14 2.45
CA ASP A 52 17.06 3.18 3.86
C ASP A 52 18.59 3.19 4.11
N GLU A 53 19.38 2.73 3.15
CA GLU A 53 20.83 2.63 3.29
C GLU A 53 21.58 3.91 2.88
N ASP A 54 20.86 4.86 2.24
CA ASP A 54 21.46 6.13 1.77
C ASP A 54 20.93 7.30 2.60
N HIS A 55 21.63 7.64 3.65
CA HIS A 55 21.29 8.76 4.54
C HIS A 55 22.51 9.61 4.90
N PRO A 56 22.33 10.93 5.13
CA PRO A 56 23.39 11.82 5.58
C PRO A 56 23.98 11.41 6.93
N PRO A 57 25.25 11.71 7.20
CA PRO A 57 25.83 11.53 8.52
C PRO A 57 25.03 12.26 9.60
N GLY A 58 24.84 11.62 10.75
CA GLY A 58 24.08 12.19 11.86
C GLY A 58 22.56 12.14 11.68
N THR A 59 22.06 11.35 10.73
CA THR A 59 20.61 11.11 10.59
C THR A 59 20.05 10.46 11.85
N ALA A 60 18.97 11.02 12.37
CA ALA A 60 18.18 10.40 13.44
C ALA A 60 17.27 9.32 12.87
N HIS A 61 17.04 8.27 13.66
CA HIS A 61 16.24 7.11 13.25
C HIS A 61 14.87 7.13 13.88
N GLY A 62 13.84 6.84 13.08
CA GLY A 62 12.45 6.76 13.53
C GLY A 62 11.92 5.33 13.55
N TRP A 63 11.21 4.94 14.62
CA TRP A 63 10.50 3.68 14.69
C TRP A 63 9.09 3.86 15.22
N PHE A 64 8.10 3.23 14.54
CA PHE A 64 6.71 3.36 14.92
C PHE A 64 6.34 2.48 16.12
N VAL A 65 5.67 3.07 17.08
CA VAL A 65 4.86 2.33 18.05
C VAL A 65 3.58 1.89 17.35
N ARG A 66 3.28 0.61 17.41
CA ARG A 66 2.15 0.02 16.69
C ARG A 66 1.05 -0.43 17.66
N ALA A 67 -0.20 -0.29 17.24
CA ALA A 67 -1.35 -0.72 18.00
C ALA A 67 -1.39 -2.26 18.12
N PRO A 68 -1.55 -2.81 19.33
CA PRO A 68 -1.66 -4.25 19.56
C PRO A 68 -3.09 -4.79 19.44
N ILE A 69 -4.09 -3.92 19.28
CA ILE A 69 -5.51 -4.28 19.22
C ILE A 69 -6.11 -4.00 17.85
N ALA A 70 -7.20 -4.67 17.52
CA ALA A 70 -7.85 -4.58 16.21
C ALA A 70 -8.75 -3.35 16.06
N ARG A 71 -9.32 -2.85 17.17
CA ARG A 71 -10.17 -1.67 17.20
C ARG A 71 -10.18 -1.06 18.59
N GLY A 72 -10.23 0.26 18.66
CA GLY A 72 -10.35 0.98 19.94
C GLY A 72 -9.75 2.36 19.89
N TRP A 73 -9.29 2.82 21.06
CA TRP A 73 -8.74 4.16 21.24
C TRP A 73 -7.47 4.11 22.08
N VAL A 74 -6.51 4.98 21.74
CA VAL A 74 -5.33 5.24 22.57
C VAL A 74 -5.65 6.42 23.47
N THR A 75 -5.76 6.18 24.77
CA THR A 75 -6.06 7.21 25.79
C THR A 75 -4.82 7.73 26.47
N GLY A 76 -3.69 7.02 26.41
CA GLY A 76 -2.43 7.43 27.00
C GLY A 76 -1.23 6.66 26.43
N LEU A 77 -0.04 7.16 26.74
CA LEU A 77 1.24 6.54 26.42
C LEU A 77 2.26 6.95 27.50
N ASN A 78 3.17 6.06 27.87
CA ASN A 78 4.25 6.31 28.84
C ASN A 78 5.37 7.21 28.26
N THR A 79 5.01 8.32 27.63
CA THR A 79 5.90 9.20 26.85
C THR A 79 7.09 9.71 27.66
N ALA A 80 6.89 10.03 28.95
CA ALA A 80 7.97 10.54 29.80
C ALA A 80 9.07 9.50 30.01
N GLU A 81 8.69 8.24 30.25
CA GLU A 81 9.62 7.13 30.41
C GLU A 81 10.40 6.87 29.11
N LEU A 82 9.71 6.86 27.97
CA LEU A 82 10.34 6.67 26.68
C LEU A 82 11.35 7.76 26.35
N ARG A 83 11.02 9.03 26.65
CA ARG A 83 11.93 10.16 26.45
C ARG A 83 13.16 10.14 27.38
N ALA A 84 13.07 9.43 28.50
CA ALA A 84 14.19 9.26 29.42
C ALA A 84 15.14 8.11 29.01
N MET A 85 14.79 7.32 28.01
CA MET A 85 15.66 6.24 27.53
C MET A 85 16.89 6.79 26.81
N PRO A 86 18.05 6.13 26.91
CA PRO A 86 19.28 6.58 26.27
C PRO A 86 19.12 6.78 24.76
N GLY A 87 19.58 7.91 24.25
CA GLY A 87 19.58 8.23 22.82
C GLY A 87 18.22 8.60 22.23
N VAL A 88 17.12 8.57 23.00
CA VAL A 88 15.81 9.01 22.51
C VAL A 88 15.76 10.52 22.41
N LEU A 89 15.54 11.02 21.22
CA LEU A 89 15.46 12.45 20.88
C LEU A 89 14.04 13.00 20.99
N ALA A 90 13.06 12.21 20.52
CA ALA A 90 11.66 12.61 20.53
C ALA A 90 10.70 11.41 20.58
N VAL A 91 9.54 11.63 21.16
CA VAL A 91 8.36 10.76 21.03
C VAL A 91 7.22 11.62 20.50
N ILE A 92 6.77 11.30 19.31
CA ILE A 92 5.82 12.08 18.54
C ILE A 92 4.49 11.33 18.47
N ARG A 93 3.42 12.01 18.88
CA ARG A 93 2.05 11.55 18.76
C ARG A 93 1.18 12.75 18.39
N ASP A 94 1.10 13.03 17.11
CA ASP A 94 0.40 14.19 16.57
C ASP A 94 -0.42 13.76 15.33
N ASP A 95 -1.69 14.12 15.31
CA ASP A 95 -2.62 13.80 14.21
C ASP A 95 -2.19 14.38 12.86
N ARG A 96 -1.35 15.43 12.87
CA ARG A 96 -0.80 16.02 11.64
C ARG A 96 0.34 15.19 11.06
N MET A 97 1.07 14.46 11.91
CA MET A 97 2.26 13.68 11.53
C MET A 97 1.96 12.20 11.31
N ILE A 98 0.98 11.67 12.05
CA ILE A 98 0.57 10.28 11.93
C ILE A 98 -0.89 10.28 11.49
N ARG A 99 -1.08 10.42 10.18
CA ARG A 99 -2.41 10.44 9.58
C ARG A 99 -2.40 9.68 8.27
N TYR A 100 -3.26 8.69 8.20
CA TYR A 100 -3.47 7.93 6.98
C TYR A 100 -4.76 8.41 6.31
N PRO A 101 -4.68 9.09 5.17
CA PRO A 101 -5.86 9.37 4.36
C PRO A 101 -6.47 8.07 3.86
N ALA A 102 -7.73 8.13 3.48
CA ALA A 102 -8.39 7.02 2.81
C ALA A 102 -7.56 6.58 1.59
N GLN A 103 -7.27 5.28 1.52
CA GLN A 103 -6.54 4.68 0.41
C GLN A 103 -7.52 4.05 -0.59
N GLY A 104 -7.16 4.11 -1.86
CA GLY A 104 -7.93 3.52 -2.95
C GLY A 104 -9.11 4.37 -3.42
N GLY A 105 -9.89 3.81 -4.34
CA GLY A 105 -10.96 4.51 -5.04
C GLY A 105 -12.22 4.76 -4.22
N GLN A 106 -12.26 4.36 -2.97
CA GLN A 106 -13.39 4.62 -2.08
C GLN A 106 -13.04 5.71 -1.07
N GLY A 107 -13.40 6.95 -1.39
CA GLY A 107 -13.19 8.11 -0.51
C GLY A 107 -13.99 8.08 0.80
N SER A 108 -14.63 6.96 1.14
CA SER A 108 -15.47 6.79 2.33
C SER A 108 -14.72 6.25 3.56
N SER A 109 -13.48 5.79 3.41
CA SER A 109 -12.69 5.37 4.56
C SER A 109 -12.26 6.59 5.38
N PRO A 110 -12.51 6.62 6.69
CA PRO A 110 -12.10 7.75 7.53
C PRO A 110 -10.57 7.85 7.55
N ALA A 111 -10.06 9.08 7.63
CA ALA A 111 -8.64 9.29 7.87
C ALA A 111 -8.28 8.72 9.25
N GLN A 112 -7.27 7.87 9.30
CA GLN A 112 -6.81 7.25 10.54
C GLN A 112 -5.75 8.13 11.19
N GLY A 113 -5.91 8.41 12.46
CA GLY A 113 -4.95 9.15 13.29
C GLY A 113 -4.37 8.27 14.38
N PRO A 114 -3.46 8.80 15.22
CA PRO A 114 -2.81 8.04 16.28
C PRO A 114 -3.71 7.74 17.48
N SER A 115 -4.90 8.30 17.52
CA SER A 115 -5.83 8.15 18.65
C SER A 115 -6.87 7.07 18.45
N GLU A 116 -7.42 6.92 17.23
CA GLU A 116 -8.38 5.88 16.91
C GLU A 116 -7.67 4.70 16.22
N ILE A 117 -7.89 3.50 16.74
CA ILE A 117 -7.32 2.26 16.21
C ILE A 117 -8.37 1.55 15.35
N ALA A 118 -8.00 1.27 14.10
CA ALA A 118 -8.84 0.57 13.12
C ALA A 118 -8.30 -0.81 12.74
N PHE A 119 -7.02 -1.11 13.03
CA PHE A 119 -6.41 -2.42 12.75
C PHE A 119 -5.18 -2.68 13.61
N VAL A 120 -4.85 -3.95 13.81
CA VAL A 120 -3.61 -4.38 14.50
C VAL A 120 -2.40 -3.93 13.69
N GLY A 121 -1.41 -3.32 14.35
CA GLY A 121 -0.20 -2.83 13.71
C GLY A 121 -0.29 -1.38 13.19
N GLN A 122 -1.43 -0.71 13.35
CA GLN A 122 -1.57 0.70 13.03
C GLN A 122 -0.55 1.54 13.81
N PRO A 123 0.22 2.44 13.14
CA PRO A 123 1.07 3.39 13.84
C PRO A 123 0.27 4.33 14.76
N ILE A 124 0.68 4.41 16.02
CA ILE A 124 0.03 5.24 17.06
C ILE A 124 0.96 6.27 17.69
N ALA A 125 2.27 6.09 17.51
CA ALA A 125 3.30 7.06 17.86
C ALA A 125 4.56 6.78 17.03
N LEU A 126 5.48 7.75 16.99
CA LEU A 126 6.81 7.62 16.40
C LEU A 126 7.85 7.94 17.48
N VAL A 127 8.77 7.04 17.70
CA VAL A 127 9.98 7.29 18.51
C VAL A 127 11.11 7.68 17.57
N VAL A 128 11.82 8.72 17.90
CA VAL A 128 13.01 9.19 17.19
C VAL A 128 14.20 9.09 18.13
N ALA A 129 15.28 8.46 17.68
CA ALA A 129 16.49 8.28 18.47
C ALA A 129 17.77 8.46 17.62
N GLU A 130 18.93 8.46 18.27
CA GLU A 130 20.23 8.61 17.62
C GLU A 130 20.61 7.42 16.75
N THR A 131 20.15 6.20 17.12
CA THR A 131 20.37 4.98 16.35
C THR A 131 19.05 4.23 16.12
N LEU A 132 19.05 3.35 15.12
CA LEU A 132 17.92 2.52 14.78
C LEU A 132 17.52 1.59 15.94
N GLU A 133 18.52 0.99 16.60
CA GLU A 133 18.33 0.08 17.74
C GLU A 133 17.68 0.81 18.90
N GLN A 134 18.14 2.02 19.24
CA GLN A 134 17.56 2.83 20.30
C GLN A 134 16.11 3.23 20.00
N ALA A 135 15.83 3.62 18.74
CA ALA A 135 14.48 3.96 18.31
C ALA A 135 13.54 2.76 18.42
N ARG A 136 14.00 1.60 17.95
CA ARG A 136 13.26 0.34 17.98
C ARG A 136 13.00 -0.14 19.41
N ASP A 137 14.03 -0.18 20.24
CA ASP A 137 13.93 -0.69 21.60
C ASP A 137 13.00 0.21 22.45
N ALA A 138 13.08 1.53 22.26
CA ALA A 138 12.17 2.47 22.91
C ALA A 138 10.72 2.30 22.38
N ALA A 139 10.53 2.05 21.08
CA ALA A 139 9.20 1.78 20.55
C ALA A 139 8.60 0.48 21.10
N PHE A 140 9.41 -0.56 21.33
CA PHE A 140 8.96 -1.80 21.98
C PHE A 140 8.72 -1.65 23.48
N ALA A 141 9.38 -0.70 24.15
CA ALA A 141 9.13 -0.36 25.55
C ALA A 141 7.86 0.49 25.73
N ALA A 142 7.21 0.89 24.66
CA ALA A 142 6.00 1.68 24.70
C ALA A 142 4.83 0.89 25.32
N ARG A 143 4.12 1.54 26.26
CA ARG A 143 2.95 0.99 26.93
C ARG A 143 1.75 1.91 26.70
N PRO A 144 1.03 1.73 25.58
CA PRO A 144 -0.18 2.49 25.33
C PRO A 144 -1.29 2.10 26.31
N VAL A 145 -2.00 3.10 26.80
CA VAL A 145 -3.26 2.88 27.54
C VAL A 145 -4.38 2.83 26.52
N LEU A 146 -5.10 1.73 26.49
CA LEU A 146 -6.04 1.42 25.42
C LEU A 146 -7.46 1.25 25.96
N LEU A 147 -8.42 1.79 25.20
CA LEU A 147 -9.82 1.38 25.27
C LEU A 147 -10.06 0.36 24.18
N ASP A 148 -10.00 -0.93 24.54
CA ASP A 148 -10.14 -2.03 23.59
C ASP A 148 -11.59 -2.27 23.19
N GLN A 149 -11.87 -2.32 21.89
CA GLN A 149 -13.16 -2.63 21.29
C GLN A 149 -12.98 -3.69 20.16
N SER A 150 -11.99 -4.55 20.28
CA SER A 150 -11.66 -5.56 19.26
C SER A 150 -12.79 -6.57 19.03
N ASP A 151 -13.70 -6.76 19.99
CA ASP A 151 -14.93 -7.53 19.85
C ASP A 151 -15.86 -7.00 18.74
N ARG A 152 -15.71 -5.73 18.38
CA ARG A 152 -16.45 -5.04 17.32
C ARG A 152 -15.72 -5.04 15.97
N ALA A 153 -14.52 -5.59 15.91
CA ALA A 153 -13.70 -5.65 14.69
C ALA A 153 -13.95 -6.91 13.86
N THR A 154 -15.19 -7.39 13.81
CA THR A 154 -15.56 -8.56 13.01
C THR A 154 -15.93 -8.16 11.59
N LEU A 155 -15.41 -8.91 10.62
CA LEU A 155 -15.86 -8.80 9.23
C LEU A 155 -17.32 -9.27 9.14
N LYS A 156 -18.24 -8.33 8.90
CA LYS A 156 -19.62 -8.67 8.62
C LYS A 156 -19.77 -8.85 7.11
N VAL A 157 -20.01 -10.08 6.68
CA VAL A 157 -20.43 -10.34 5.30
C VAL A 157 -21.93 -10.00 5.23
N GLY A 158 -22.22 -8.80 4.74
CA GLY A 158 -23.59 -8.34 4.47
C GLY A 158 -24.07 -8.70 3.06
N PRO A 159 -25.30 -8.33 2.70
CA PRO A 159 -25.77 -8.40 1.32
C PRO A 159 -24.77 -7.62 0.44
N ARG A 160 -24.33 -8.27 -0.62
CA ARG A 160 -23.32 -7.70 -1.51
C ARG A 160 -23.97 -6.63 -2.38
N ASP A 161 -23.45 -5.42 -2.32
CA ASP A 161 -23.73 -4.43 -3.34
C ASP A 161 -22.76 -4.68 -4.51
N TYR A 162 -23.30 -5.11 -5.63
CA TYR A 162 -22.55 -5.34 -6.86
C TYR A 162 -22.34 -4.07 -7.68
N SER A 163 -22.82 -2.92 -7.20
CA SER A 163 -22.58 -1.65 -7.86
C SER A 163 -21.11 -1.25 -7.70
N SER A 164 -20.45 -0.98 -8.82
CA SER A 164 -19.12 -0.38 -8.80
C SER A 164 -19.20 1.07 -9.28
N PRO A 165 -18.77 2.05 -8.48
CA PRO A 165 -18.77 3.44 -8.91
C PRO A 165 -17.75 3.72 -10.02
N PHE A 166 -16.78 2.82 -10.24
CA PHE A 166 -15.69 2.99 -11.21
C PHE A 166 -15.92 2.26 -12.52
N PHE A 167 -16.74 1.22 -12.54
CA PHE A 167 -16.98 0.44 -13.74
C PHE A 167 -18.44 0.48 -14.10
N LYS A 168 -18.72 0.86 -15.35
CA LYS A 168 -20.06 0.73 -15.89
C LYS A 168 -20.41 -0.75 -15.94
N GLN A 169 -21.62 -1.10 -15.49
CA GLN A 169 -22.09 -2.45 -15.64
C GLN A 169 -22.21 -2.78 -17.13
N SER A 170 -21.54 -3.81 -17.58
CA SER A 170 -21.64 -4.35 -18.92
C SER A 170 -22.47 -5.62 -18.88
N VAL A 171 -23.58 -5.62 -19.58
CA VAL A 171 -24.46 -6.80 -19.71
C VAL A 171 -24.49 -7.19 -21.17
N GLN A 172 -24.17 -8.46 -21.45
CA GLN A 172 -24.25 -9.03 -22.78
C GLN A 172 -25.06 -10.33 -22.74
N GLY A 173 -26.12 -10.41 -23.54
CA GLY A 173 -27.02 -11.53 -23.59
C GLY A 173 -28.05 -11.53 -22.46
N ASP A 174 -28.80 -12.63 -22.34
CA ASP A 174 -29.78 -12.92 -21.31
C ASP A 174 -29.26 -14.03 -20.39
N LEU A 175 -28.79 -13.64 -19.20
CA LEU A 175 -28.23 -14.57 -18.20
C LEU A 175 -29.28 -15.57 -17.73
N ALA A 176 -30.55 -15.11 -17.51
CA ALA A 176 -31.56 -15.96 -16.94
C ALA A 176 -31.96 -17.05 -17.95
N ALA A 177 -32.15 -16.71 -19.21
CA ALA A 177 -32.41 -17.68 -20.28
C ALA A 177 -31.23 -18.65 -20.44
N ALA A 178 -30.00 -18.15 -20.47
CA ALA A 178 -28.79 -18.99 -20.60
C ALA A 178 -28.64 -19.99 -19.44
N MET A 179 -28.97 -19.60 -18.21
CA MET A 179 -28.91 -20.50 -17.04
C MET A 179 -30.01 -21.58 -17.11
N GLN A 180 -31.18 -21.27 -17.68
CA GLN A 180 -32.24 -22.27 -17.87
C GLN A 180 -31.94 -23.28 -18.96
N GLU A 181 -31.26 -22.85 -20.02
CA GLU A 181 -30.91 -23.68 -21.18
C GLU A 181 -29.56 -24.43 -21.01
N ALA A 182 -28.78 -24.10 -20.00
CA ALA A 182 -27.50 -24.71 -19.76
C ALA A 182 -27.60 -26.20 -19.42
N ALA A 183 -26.85 -27.06 -20.08
CA ALA A 183 -26.78 -28.48 -19.79
C ALA A 183 -26.22 -28.78 -18.39
N PHE A 184 -25.34 -27.89 -17.89
CA PHE A 184 -24.76 -27.95 -16.56
C PHE A 184 -24.67 -26.55 -15.98
N THR A 185 -24.98 -26.39 -14.70
CA THR A 185 -24.84 -25.14 -13.96
C THR A 185 -23.99 -25.37 -12.72
N VAL A 186 -23.17 -24.40 -12.36
CA VAL A 186 -22.39 -24.37 -11.12
C VAL A 186 -22.73 -23.09 -10.38
N ASP A 187 -23.17 -23.23 -9.13
CA ASP A 187 -23.36 -22.13 -8.18
C ASP A 187 -22.52 -22.43 -6.95
N ASP A 188 -21.41 -21.70 -6.79
CA ASP A 188 -20.42 -21.98 -5.76
C ASP A 188 -19.86 -20.68 -5.17
N HIS A 189 -19.23 -20.80 -4.00
CA HIS A 189 -18.56 -19.70 -3.30
C HIS A 189 -17.05 -19.81 -3.42
N TYR A 190 -16.45 -18.78 -4.02
CA TYR A 190 -14.99 -18.68 -4.15
C TYR A 190 -14.48 -17.64 -3.17
N LEU A 191 -13.49 -18.04 -2.34
CA LEU A 191 -12.85 -17.17 -1.37
C LEU A 191 -11.38 -16.99 -1.74
N THR A 192 -10.94 -15.74 -1.84
CA THR A 192 -9.53 -15.41 -1.95
C THR A 192 -9.05 -14.81 -0.63
N PRO A 193 -7.94 -15.30 -0.05
CA PRO A 193 -7.35 -14.66 1.13
C PRO A 193 -6.79 -13.28 0.79
N SER A 194 -6.65 -12.45 1.81
CA SER A 194 -5.89 -11.21 1.68
C SER A 194 -4.44 -11.52 1.35
N MET A 195 -3.88 -10.76 0.41
CA MET A 195 -2.48 -10.88 0.01
C MET A 195 -1.74 -9.59 0.33
N SER A 196 -0.50 -9.72 0.79
CA SER A 196 0.44 -8.62 0.96
C SER A 196 1.52 -8.69 -0.10
N HIS A 197 1.98 -7.57 -0.58
CA HIS A 197 3.02 -7.52 -1.61
C HIS A 197 4.35 -8.11 -1.14
N ALA A 198 4.62 -8.10 0.17
CA ALA A 198 5.84 -8.62 0.79
C ALA A 198 7.09 -8.11 0.05
N ALA A 199 7.17 -6.81 -0.21
CA ALA A 199 8.28 -6.18 -0.92
C ALA A 199 9.61 -6.49 -0.22
N MET A 200 10.65 -6.81 -1.01
CA MET A 200 11.99 -7.07 -0.48
C MET A 200 12.62 -5.80 0.08
N GLU A 201 12.31 -4.65 -0.51
CA GLU A 201 12.73 -3.35 0.01
C GLU A 201 11.84 -2.92 1.17
N PRO A 202 12.40 -2.67 2.38
CA PRO A 202 11.65 -2.09 3.48
C PRO A 202 11.14 -0.70 3.11
N HIS A 203 9.88 -0.40 3.47
CA HIS A 203 9.36 0.94 3.32
C HIS A 203 10.05 1.87 4.31
N ALA A 204 10.85 2.78 3.79
CA ALA A 204 11.59 3.77 4.55
C ALA A 204 11.58 5.12 3.85
N ALA A 205 11.75 6.19 4.61
CA ALA A 205 11.91 7.53 4.09
C ALA A 205 12.95 8.28 4.90
N THR A 206 13.93 8.89 4.22
CA THR A 206 14.94 9.77 4.80
C THR A 206 14.69 11.18 4.32
N ALA A 207 14.70 12.14 5.24
CA ALA A 207 14.49 13.54 4.93
C ALA A 207 15.54 14.42 5.60
N TRP A 208 16.01 15.46 4.88
CA TRP A 208 16.93 16.44 5.44
C TRP A 208 16.73 17.82 4.81
N TRP A 209 17.15 18.82 5.53
CA TRP A 209 17.15 20.20 5.07
C TRP A 209 18.56 20.61 4.61
N ASP A 210 18.61 21.32 3.51
CA ASP A 210 19.79 22.05 3.03
C ASP A 210 19.38 23.51 2.85
N GLY A 211 19.66 24.34 3.84
CA GLY A 211 19.07 25.67 3.95
C GLY A 211 17.54 25.61 3.99
N ASP A 212 16.88 26.22 3.02
CA ASP A 212 15.41 26.22 2.91
C ASP A 212 14.86 25.06 2.04
N LYS A 213 15.74 24.22 1.50
CA LYS A 213 15.36 23.12 0.63
C LYS A 213 15.22 21.82 1.42
N LEU A 214 14.00 21.27 1.45
CA LEU A 214 13.74 19.92 1.95
C LEU A 214 14.00 18.89 0.85
N THR A 215 14.84 17.90 1.14
CA THR A 215 15.01 16.71 0.31
C THR A 215 14.39 15.52 1.04
N VAL A 216 13.58 14.73 0.34
CA VAL A 216 13.00 13.48 0.85
C VAL A 216 13.33 12.37 -0.13
N ARG A 217 13.89 11.29 0.38
CA ARG A 217 14.09 10.02 -0.34
C ARG A 217 13.25 8.94 0.33
N GLY A 218 12.62 8.09 -0.44
CA GLY A 218 11.83 7.02 0.12
C GLY A 218 11.53 5.93 -0.90
N SER A 219 11.18 4.75 -0.39
CA SER A 219 10.58 3.65 -1.14
C SER A 219 9.06 3.72 -1.01
N TYR A 220 8.34 3.69 -2.13
CA TYR A 220 6.88 3.81 -2.20
C TYR A 220 6.28 2.61 -2.92
#